data_609dc8ce01f8e23c01c40b1de24fe094
#
_entry.id   609dc8ce01f8e23c01c40b1de24fe094
#
_cell.length_a   1.000
_cell.length_b   1.000
_cell.length_c   1.000
_cell.angle_alpha   90.00
_cell.angle_beta   90.00
_cell.angle_gamma   90.00
#
_symmetry.space_group_name_H-M   'P 1'
#
loop_
_entity.id
_entity.type
_entity.pdbx_description
1 polymer ?
#
loop_
_entity_poly.entity_id
_entity_poly.type
_entity_poly.pdbx_seq_one_letter_code
_entity_poly.pdbx_strand_id
1 'polypeptide(L)'
;MIVPIAQNNEMEPILLEILPESKSKQIDPHGGQEFGYVLSGKITLVYGNRKSILKKGETFYIKGDESHYLENESKTCAKVIWVATPPIF
;
A
#
# COMPACT_ATOMS: atom_id res chain seq x y z
N MET A 1 -0.51 -8.76 -9.07
CA MET A 1 -0.62 -7.63 -10.00
C MET A 1 -2.01 -7.60 -10.63
N ILE A 2 -2.63 -6.45 -10.66
CA ILE A 2 -4.01 -6.30 -11.15
C ILE A 2 -4.03 -6.12 -12.66
N VAL A 3 -3.08 -5.38 -13.19
CA VAL A 3 -2.94 -5.17 -14.63
C VAL A 3 -2.01 -6.22 -15.18
N PRO A 4 -2.44 -7.00 -16.21
CA PRO A 4 -1.63 -8.13 -16.66
C PRO A 4 -0.32 -7.74 -17.34
N ILE A 5 -0.22 -6.54 -17.86
CA ILE A 5 1.01 -6.10 -18.51
C ILE A 5 1.36 -4.72 -17.98
N ALA A 6 2.53 -4.62 -17.35
CA ALA A 6 2.95 -3.37 -16.74
C ALA A 6 4.29 -2.86 -17.25
N GLN A 7 4.85 -3.46 -18.28
CA GLN A 7 6.21 -3.15 -18.69
C GLN A 7 6.42 -1.70 -19.10
N ASN A 8 5.42 -1.08 -19.70
CA ASN A 8 5.53 0.30 -20.17
C ASN A 8 4.62 1.25 -19.38
N ASN A 9 4.06 0.80 -18.28
CA ASN A 9 3.20 1.64 -17.48
C ASN A 9 4.03 2.58 -16.63
N GLU A 10 3.59 3.81 -16.51
CA GLU A 10 4.17 4.77 -15.58
C GLU A 10 3.72 4.49 -14.15
N MET A 11 2.66 3.74 -13.98
CA MET A 11 2.15 3.28 -12.71
C MET A 11 2.11 1.77 -12.68
N GLU A 12 2.32 1.20 -11.51
CA GLU A 12 2.20 -0.24 -11.33
C GLU A 12 1.18 -0.53 -10.26
N PRO A 13 -0.03 -0.97 -10.63
CA PRO A 13 -1.03 -1.40 -9.66
C PRO A 13 -0.79 -2.84 -9.24
N ILE A 14 -0.90 -3.10 -7.95
CA ILE A 14 -0.84 -4.46 -7.42
C ILE A 14 -2.00 -4.68 -6.47
N LEU A 15 -2.41 -5.93 -6.36
CA LEU A 15 -3.34 -6.37 -5.33
C LEU A 15 -2.50 -7.01 -4.22
N LEU A 16 -2.52 -6.40 -3.05
CA LEU A 16 -1.73 -6.86 -1.92
C LEU A 16 -2.66 -7.45 -0.87
N GLU A 17 -2.37 -8.67 -0.46
CA GLU A 17 -3.07 -9.29 0.65
C GLU A 17 -2.12 -9.32 1.85
N ILE A 18 -2.56 -8.77 2.97
CA ILE A 18 -1.75 -8.73 4.18
C ILE A 18 -2.40 -9.60 5.23
N LEU A 19 -1.69 -10.64 5.63
CA LEU A 19 -2.17 -11.62 6.60
C LEU A 19 -2.38 -10.97 7.96
N PRO A 20 -3.21 -11.60 8.82
CA PRO A 20 -3.40 -11.09 10.17
C PRO A 20 -2.09 -10.95 10.92
N GLU A 21 -1.98 -9.90 11.71
CA GLU A 21 -0.83 -9.65 12.58
C GLU A 21 0.51 -9.65 11.84
N SER A 22 0.49 -9.17 10.60
CA SER A 22 1.71 -9.05 9.79
C SER A 22 1.76 -7.69 9.11
N LYS A 23 2.84 -7.46 8.39
CA LYS A 23 3.05 -6.18 7.71
C LYS A 23 3.68 -6.40 6.35
N SER A 24 3.51 -5.42 5.48
CA SER A 24 4.14 -5.44 4.17
C SER A 24 5.62 -5.11 4.30
N LYS A 25 6.34 -5.30 3.20
CA LYS A 25 7.73 -4.88 3.12
C LYS A 25 7.81 -3.37 3.34
N GLN A 26 8.78 -2.93 4.15
CA GLN A 26 9.06 -1.52 4.30
C GLN A 26 9.63 -0.97 3.00
N ILE A 27 9.11 0.16 2.57
CA ILE A 27 9.57 0.84 1.37
C ILE A 27 10.38 2.06 1.79
N ASP A 28 11.63 2.11 1.34
CA ASP A 28 12.51 3.23 1.66
C ASP A 28 12.09 4.48 0.90
N PRO A 29 12.51 5.66 1.35
CA PRO A 29 12.19 6.90 0.65
C PRO A 29 12.64 6.85 -0.81
N HIS A 30 11.78 7.36 -1.68
CA HIS A 30 12.04 7.39 -3.13
C HIS A 30 11.29 8.57 -3.73
N GLY A 31 11.62 8.93 -4.95
CA GLY A 31 10.83 9.90 -5.67
C GLY A 31 9.53 9.29 -6.15
N GLY A 32 8.52 10.11 -6.38
CA GLY A 32 7.24 9.63 -6.89
C GLY A 32 6.12 9.69 -5.89
N GLN A 33 5.04 9.03 -6.23
CA GLN A 33 3.79 9.09 -5.47
C GLN A 33 3.16 7.70 -5.39
N GLU A 34 2.33 7.48 -4.38
CA GLU A 34 1.64 6.22 -4.19
C GLU A 34 0.21 6.48 -3.77
N PHE A 35 -0.67 5.60 -4.22
CA PHE A 35 -2.09 5.62 -3.91
C PHE A 35 -2.52 4.22 -3.52
N GLY A 36 -3.40 4.13 -2.54
CA GLY A 36 -3.96 2.84 -2.14
C GLY A 36 -5.44 2.93 -1.87
N TYR A 37 -6.12 1.79 -2.05
CA TYR A 37 -7.54 1.65 -1.78
C TYR A 37 -7.75 0.34 -1.01
N VAL A 38 -8.41 0.42 0.13
CA VAL A 38 -8.65 -0.75 0.97
C VAL A 38 -9.90 -1.47 0.47
N LEU A 39 -9.69 -2.66 -0.10
CA LEU A 39 -10.77 -3.49 -0.63
C LEU A 39 -11.51 -4.23 0.46
N SER A 40 -10.80 -4.72 1.45
CA SER A 40 -11.40 -5.45 2.56
C SER A 40 -10.50 -5.42 3.78
N GLY A 41 -11.11 -5.57 4.95
CA GLY A 41 -10.38 -5.58 6.20
C GLY A 41 -10.06 -4.19 6.70
N LYS A 42 -9.08 -4.12 7.57
CA LYS A 42 -8.59 -2.89 8.16
C LYS A 42 -7.07 -2.91 8.12
N ILE A 43 -6.48 -1.81 7.76
CA ILE A 43 -5.04 -1.72 7.59
C ILE A 43 -4.53 -0.44 8.24
N THR A 44 -3.30 -0.48 8.77
CA THR A 44 -2.64 0.70 9.30
C THR A 44 -1.54 1.10 8.33
N LEU A 45 -1.59 2.33 7.85
CA LEU A 45 -0.52 2.91 7.05
C LEU A 45 0.48 3.55 8.00
N VAL A 46 1.70 3.07 7.96
CA VAL A 46 2.80 3.67 8.70
C VAL A 46 3.64 4.48 7.72
N TYR A 47 3.69 5.78 7.93
CA TYR A 47 4.37 6.73 7.05
C TYR A 47 5.28 7.62 7.90
N GLY A 48 6.58 7.37 7.82
CA GLY A 48 7.53 8.04 8.70
C GLY A 48 7.18 7.76 10.16
N ASN A 49 6.86 8.80 10.91
CA ASN A 49 6.46 8.71 12.31
C ASN A 49 4.95 8.61 12.50
N ARG A 50 4.16 8.60 11.44
CA ARG A 50 2.71 8.70 11.52
C ARG A 50 2.06 7.37 11.25
N LYS A 51 0.96 7.12 11.93
CA LYS A 51 0.13 5.94 11.70
C LYS A 51 -1.29 6.38 11.43
N SER A 52 -1.88 5.80 10.41
CA SER A 52 -3.28 6.07 10.05
C SER A 52 -4.00 4.75 9.86
N ILE A 53 -5.15 4.60 10.49
CA ILE A 53 -5.94 3.39 10.35
C ILE A 53 -6.95 3.60 9.24
N LEU A 54 -6.97 2.67 8.29
CA LEU A 54 -7.84 2.72 7.13
C LEU A 54 -8.72 1.49 7.11
N LYS A 55 -10.00 1.70 6.81
CA LYS A 55 -11.00 0.64 6.75
C LYS A 55 -11.41 0.40 5.31
N LYS A 56 -12.18 -0.65 5.09
CA LYS A 56 -12.74 -0.97 3.78
C LYS A 56 -13.37 0.27 3.14
N GLY A 57 -13.01 0.54 1.89
CA GLY A 57 -13.54 1.66 1.14
C GLY A 57 -12.76 2.95 1.27
N GLU A 58 -11.79 3.00 2.18
CA GLU A 58 -10.98 4.19 2.37
C GLU A 58 -9.73 4.14 1.49
N THR A 59 -9.19 5.29 1.19
CA THR A 59 -8.02 5.42 0.32
C THR A 59 -6.91 6.15 1.05
N PHE A 60 -5.69 5.99 0.54
CA PHE A 60 -4.58 6.83 0.96
C PHE A 60 -3.79 7.32 -0.26
N TYR A 61 -3.15 8.45 -0.10
CA TYR A 61 -2.29 9.04 -1.11
C TYR A 61 -1.08 9.61 -0.39
N ILE A 62 0.10 9.19 -0.79
CA ILE A 62 1.34 9.64 -0.16
C ILE A 62 2.38 9.96 -1.20
N LYS A 63 3.31 10.83 -0.83
CA LYS A 63 4.54 11.02 -1.58
C LYS A 63 5.57 10.05 -1.03
N GLY A 64 6.48 9.59 -1.88
CA GLY A 64 7.45 8.60 -1.46
C GLY A 64 8.68 9.16 -0.76
N ASP A 65 8.56 10.28 -0.07
CA ASP A 65 9.70 10.95 0.56
C ASP A 65 10.01 10.47 1.98
N GLU A 66 9.22 9.53 2.50
CA GLU A 66 9.43 8.94 3.82
C GLU A 66 9.35 7.42 3.70
N SER A 67 10.00 6.72 4.62
CA SER A 67 9.82 5.27 4.73
C SER A 67 8.38 4.95 5.09
N HIS A 68 7.82 3.92 4.49
CA HIS A 68 6.43 3.58 4.74
C HIS A 68 6.16 2.09 4.52
N TYR A 69 5.11 1.61 5.13
CA TYR A 69 4.61 0.25 4.94
C TYR A 69 3.18 0.15 5.44
N LEU A 70 2.54 -0.96 5.12
CA LEU A 70 1.19 -1.28 5.63
C LEU A 70 1.31 -2.37 6.68
N GLU A 71 0.54 -2.23 7.74
CA GLU A 71 0.54 -3.16 8.85
C GLU A 71 -0.89 -3.62 9.11
N ASN A 72 -1.08 -4.92 9.29
CA ASN A 72 -2.38 -5.48 9.62
C ASN A 72 -2.33 -5.97 11.06
N GLU A 73 -2.86 -5.19 11.96
CA GLU A 73 -2.93 -5.53 13.38
C GLU A 73 -4.21 -6.26 13.75
N SER A 74 -5.10 -6.49 12.78
CA SER A 74 -6.36 -7.18 13.01
C SER A 74 -6.19 -8.69 12.94
N LYS A 75 -7.25 -9.42 13.21
CA LYS A 75 -7.26 -10.89 13.16
C LYS A 75 -7.77 -11.44 11.84
N THR A 76 -8.05 -10.58 10.87
CA THR A 76 -8.53 -10.98 9.56
C THR A 76 -7.58 -10.44 8.49
N CYS A 77 -7.56 -11.11 7.33
CA CYS A 77 -6.76 -10.63 6.20
C CYS A 77 -7.27 -9.30 5.70
N ALA A 78 -6.38 -8.47 5.20
CA ALA A 78 -6.72 -7.23 4.55
C ALA A 78 -6.27 -7.27 3.10
N LYS A 79 -7.05 -6.67 2.21
CA LYS A 79 -6.73 -6.57 0.79
C LYS A 79 -6.70 -5.11 0.39
N VAL A 80 -5.63 -4.73 -0.30
CA VAL A 80 -5.39 -3.34 -0.69
C VAL A 80 -4.94 -3.32 -2.14
N ILE A 81 -5.52 -2.42 -2.92
CA ILE A 81 -4.97 -2.09 -4.23
C ILE A 81 -3.96 -0.97 -4.01
N TRP A 82 -2.73 -1.21 -4.44
CA TRP A 82 -1.64 -0.26 -4.23
C TRP A 82 -1.05 0.11 -5.58
N VAL A 83 -1.00 1.40 -5.86
CA VAL A 83 -0.48 1.94 -7.12
C VAL A 83 0.69 2.86 -6.80
N ALA A 84 1.80 2.63 -7.47
CA ALA A 84 2.97 3.49 -7.34
C ALA A 84 3.39 4.03 -8.71
N THR A 85 3.86 5.28 -8.73
CA THR A 85 4.40 5.90 -9.91
C THR A 85 5.63 6.72 -9.52
N PRO A 86 6.82 6.43 -10.08
CA PRO A 86 7.10 5.31 -10.98
C PRO A 86 7.02 3.97 -10.25
N PRO A 87 6.98 2.84 -10.99
CA PRO A 87 6.88 1.52 -10.36
C PRO A 87 8.03 1.25 -9.40
N ILE A 88 7.70 0.66 -8.24
CA ILE A 88 8.67 0.31 -7.20
C ILE A 88 8.55 -1.15 -6.76
N PHE A 89 7.59 -1.86 -7.33
CA PHE A 89 7.34 -3.26 -6.97
C PHE A 89 8.06 -4.24 -7.88
#